data_99806198e0fa27a50481cc5964030179
#
_entry.id   99806198e0fa27a50481cc5964030179
#
_cell.length_a   1.000
_cell.length_b   1.000
_cell.length_c   1.000
_cell.angle_alpha   90.00
_cell.angle_beta   90.00
_cell.angle_gamma   90.00
#
_symmetry.space_group_name_H-M   'P 1'
#
loop_
_entity.id
_entity.type
_entity.pdbx_description
1 polymer ?
#
loop_
_entity_poly.entity_id
_entity_poly.type
_entity_poly.pdbx_seq_one_letter_code
_entity_poly.pdbx_strand_id
1 'polypeptide(L)'
;MASIVTRRRAIAIFAAAAGLPLIRPARAATHAVTWKGQALGAPATLILHHEDRDKAQLLINRVVTEVSRLEEVFSLYRSTSAISELNRVGGLAAPSGDLVALLEACHHHWHESSGVFDPTIQPLWALYRDHFSAPGADPDGPPPEQIAQAVARVGFDAVRFNRDGIVFKRPGMALTLNTMP
;
A
#
# COMPACT_ATOMS: atom_id res chain seq x y z
N MET A 1 13.08 -38.86 26.59
CA MET A 1 12.30 -37.71 26.06
C MET A 1 12.51 -36.52 26.99
N ALA A 2 13.37 -35.59 26.64
CA ALA A 2 13.66 -34.40 27.46
C ALA A 2 12.66 -33.30 27.10
N SER A 3 11.85 -32.90 28.09
CA SER A 3 10.85 -31.83 27.96
C SER A 3 11.56 -30.49 27.86
N ILE A 4 11.44 -29.79 26.72
CA ILE A 4 11.97 -28.45 26.54
C ILE A 4 11.10 -27.46 27.35
N VAL A 5 11.64 -27.01 28.47
CA VAL A 5 11.01 -25.97 29.30
C VAL A 5 11.19 -24.64 28.58
N THR A 6 10.11 -24.03 28.10
CA THR A 6 10.14 -22.71 27.45
C THR A 6 10.51 -21.63 28.49
N ARG A 7 11.27 -20.59 28.04
CA ARG A 7 11.76 -19.46 28.88
C ARG A 7 10.66 -18.84 29.78
N ARG A 8 9.41 -18.81 29.32
CA ARG A 8 8.25 -18.31 30.10
C ARG A 8 7.89 -19.19 31.30
N ARG A 9 8.06 -20.52 31.19
CA ARG A 9 7.82 -21.46 32.31
C ARG A 9 8.94 -21.44 33.34
N ALA A 10 10.20 -21.24 32.90
CA ALA A 10 11.32 -21.09 33.81
C ALA A 10 11.19 -19.85 34.71
N ILE A 11 10.73 -18.72 34.17
CA ILE A 11 10.50 -17.49 34.94
C ILE A 11 9.37 -17.67 35.96
N ALA A 12 8.30 -18.38 35.62
CA ALA A 12 7.20 -18.65 36.55
C ALA A 12 7.61 -19.57 37.72
N ILE A 13 8.50 -20.52 37.46
CA ILE A 13 9.00 -21.46 38.51
C ILE A 13 9.94 -20.75 39.49
N PHE A 14 10.79 -19.82 39.02
CA PHE A 14 11.68 -19.07 39.90
C PHE A 14 10.93 -18.06 40.78
N ALA A 15 9.85 -17.47 40.29
CA ALA A 15 9.01 -16.56 41.07
C ALA A 15 8.24 -17.24 42.21
N ALA A 16 7.88 -18.52 42.02
CA ALA A 16 7.18 -19.31 43.07
C ALA A 16 8.13 -19.76 44.20
N ALA A 17 9.42 -19.90 43.92
CA ALA A 17 10.41 -20.37 44.93
C ALA A 17 10.92 -19.28 45.88
N ALA A 18 10.73 -18.00 45.54
CA ALA A 18 11.34 -16.89 46.30
C ALA A 18 10.44 -16.27 47.38
N GLY A 19 9.18 -16.66 47.50
CA GLY A 19 8.25 -16.14 48.56
C GLY A 19 8.10 -14.60 48.57
N LEU A 20 8.59 -13.91 47.53
CA LEU A 20 8.48 -12.47 47.40
C LEU A 20 7.07 -12.11 46.91
N PRO A 21 6.41 -11.09 47.51
CA PRO A 21 5.18 -10.57 46.93
C PRO A 21 5.51 -10.12 45.51
N LEU A 22 4.92 -10.76 44.51
CA LEU A 22 4.96 -10.30 43.11
C LEU A 22 4.31 -8.91 43.07
N ILE A 23 5.13 -7.87 43.29
CA ILE A 23 4.74 -6.52 42.89
C ILE A 23 4.59 -6.61 41.38
N ARG A 24 3.37 -6.94 40.93
CA ARG A 24 3.01 -6.75 39.53
C ARG A 24 3.25 -5.28 39.25
N PRO A 25 4.15 -4.93 38.34
CA PRO A 25 4.24 -3.54 37.93
C PRO A 25 2.82 -3.16 37.53
N ALA A 26 2.29 -2.10 38.17
CA ALA A 26 0.98 -1.59 37.81
C ALA A 26 1.06 -1.32 36.30
N ARG A 27 0.36 -2.16 35.53
CA ARG A 27 0.32 -1.99 34.07
C ARG A 27 -0.41 -0.68 33.90
N ALA A 28 0.30 0.35 33.49
CA ALA A 28 -0.30 1.65 33.25
C ALA A 28 -1.56 1.43 32.40
N ALA A 29 -2.67 1.99 32.84
CA ALA A 29 -3.92 1.86 32.12
C ALA A 29 -3.76 2.51 30.75
N THR A 30 -3.73 1.70 29.71
CA THR A 30 -3.67 2.22 28.34
C THR A 30 -5.06 2.67 27.90
N HIS A 31 -5.13 3.90 27.40
CA HIS A 31 -6.36 4.45 26.83
C HIS A 31 -6.40 4.17 25.33
N ALA A 32 -7.54 3.65 24.84
CA ALA A 32 -7.78 3.53 23.40
C ALA A 32 -8.26 4.87 22.87
N VAL A 33 -7.53 5.43 21.91
CA VAL A 33 -7.97 6.57 21.12
C VAL A 33 -8.31 6.07 19.73
N THR A 34 -9.51 6.41 19.26
CA THR A 34 -10.03 5.90 17.98
C THR A 34 -10.26 7.06 17.03
N TRP A 35 -9.72 6.95 15.83
CA TRP A 35 -10.09 7.76 14.68
C TRP A 35 -10.90 6.92 13.70
N LYS A 36 -11.93 7.55 13.12
CA LYS A 36 -12.73 6.96 12.03
C LYS A 36 -12.83 7.98 10.90
N GLY A 37 -12.66 7.52 9.68
CA GLY A 37 -12.70 8.38 8.51
C GLY A 37 -12.60 7.58 7.22
N GLN A 38 -12.12 8.23 6.18
CA GLN A 38 -11.78 7.57 4.91
C GLN A 38 -10.26 7.60 4.72
N ALA A 39 -9.70 6.51 4.25
CA ALA A 39 -8.30 6.39 3.84
C ALA A 39 -8.19 5.40 2.69
N LEU A 40 -7.35 5.71 1.71
CA LEU A 40 -7.10 4.85 0.54
C LEU A 40 -8.38 4.50 -0.25
N GLY A 41 -9.34 5.43 -0.29
CA GLY A 41 -10.61 5.26 -1.00
C GLY A 41 -11.65 4.41 -0.27
N ALA A 42 -11.41 3.98 0.98
CA ALA A 42 -12.30 3.14 1.77
C ALA A 42 -12.54 3.70 3.18
N PRO A 43 -13.65 3.33 3.86
CA PRO A 43 -13.83 3.58 5.28
C PRO A 43 -12.70 2.94 6.08
N ALA A 44 -12.08 3.72 6.97
CA ALA A 44 -10.94 3.29 7.77
C ALA A 44 -11.14 3.61 9.25
N THR A 45 -10.58 2.76 10.10
CA THR A 45 -10.54 2.98 11.55
C THR A 45 -9.11 2.77 12.04
N LEU A 46 -8.58 3.75 12.77
CA LEU A 46 -7.29 3.67 13.45
C LEU A 46 -7.52 3.67 14.95
N ILE A 47 -7.02 2.66 15.64
CA ILE A 47 -7.11 2.53 17.09
C ILE A 47 -5.69 2.50 17.66
N LEU A 48 -5.40 3.45 18.55
CA LEU A 48 -4.11 3.52 19.21
C LEU A 48 -4.28 3.40 20.73
N HIS A 49 -3.60 2.44 21.32
CA HIS A 49 -3.53 2.25 22.77
C HIS A 49 -2.27 2.90 23.32
N HIS A 50 -2.42 3.87 24.19
CA HIS A 50 -1.31 4.63 24.80
C HIS A 50 -1.65 5.02 26.23
N GLU A 51 -0.63 5.14 27.08
CA GLU A 51 -0.79 5.59 28.48
C GLU A 51 -1.20 7.06 28.56
N ASP A 52 -0.68 7.87 27.65
CA ASP A 52 -0.96 9.29 27.49
C ASP A 52 -1.92 9.49 26.32
N ARG A 53 -3.14 9.93 26.63
CA ARG A 53 -4.21 10.13 25.64
C ARG A 53 -3.92 11.27 24.66
N ASP A 54 -3.32 12.37 25.15
CA ASP A 54 -3.03 13.55 24.32
C ASP A 54 -1.93 13.22 23.32
N LYS A 55 -0.93 12.47 23.75
CA LYS A 55 0.12 11.97 22.87
C LYS A 55 -0.43 10.98 21.84
N ALA A 56 -1.35 10.11 22.23
CA ALA A 56 -2.04 9.22 21.30
C ALA A 56 -2.80 10.01 20.23
N GLN A 57 -3.51 11.06 20.61
CA GLN A 57 -4.23 11.91 19.67
C GLN A 57 -3.28 12.62 18.69
N LEU A 58 -2.15 13.14 19.17
CA LEU A 58 -1.13 13.75 18.32
C LEU A 58 -0.56 12.75 17.31
N LEU A 59 -0.30 11.51 17.73
CA LEU A 59 0.20 10.45 16.84
C LEU A 59 -0.84 10.07 15.77
N ILE A 60 -2.11 9.93 16.17
CA ILE A 60 -3.20 9.66 15.22
C ILE A 60 -3.29 10.79 14.18
N ASN A 61 -3.26 12.05 14.61
CA ASN A 61 -3.32 13.20 13.70
C ASN A 61 -2.16 13.19 12.70
N ARG A 62 -0.94 12.85 13.14
CA ARG A 62 0.22 12.71 12.26
C ARG A 62 0.03 11.60 11.23
N VAL A 63 -0.47 10.44 11.64
CA VAL A 63 -0.76 9.32 10.72
C VAL A 63 -1.80 9.74 9.69
N VAL A 64 -2.89 10.37 10.11
CA VAL A 64 -3.96 10.82 9.20
C VAL A 64 -3.44 11.86 8.20
N THR A 65 -2.63 12.81 8.65
CA THR A 65 -1.99 13.80 7.78
C THR A 65 -1.07 13.14 6.76
N GLU A 66 -0.26 12.17 7.19
CA GLU A 66 0.66 11.46 6.30
C GLU A 66 -0.10 10.59 5.29
N VAL A 67 -1.15 9.89 5.71
CA VAL A 67 -2.02 9.14 4.77
C VAL A 67 -2.60 10.07 3.72
N SER A 68 -3.13 11.23 4.11
CA SER A 68 -3.66 12.21 3.15
C SER A 68 -2.61 12.71 2.17
N ARG A 69 -1.39 12.98 2.65
CA ARG A 69 -0.26 13.38 1.81
C ARG A 69 0.11 12.29 0.79
N LEU A 70 0.15 11.03 1.24
CA LEU A 70 0.46 9.91 0.35
C LEU A 70 -0.67 9.64 -0.65
N GLU A 71 -1.92 9.87 -0.28
CA GLU A 71 -3.05 9.79 -1.23
C GLU A 71 -2.96 10.82 -2.36
N GLU A 72 -2.43 12.01 -2.10
CA GLU A 72 -2.17 13.01 -3.14
C GLU A 72 -1.10 12.56 -4.14
N VAL A 73 -0.25 11.63 -3.75
CA VAL A 73 0.76 11.05 -4.64
C VAL A 73 0.25 9.79 -5.34
N PHE A 74 -0.34 8.85 -4.60
CA PHE A 74 -0.52 7.46 -5.03
C PHE A 74 -1.95 7.03 -5.33
N SER A 75 -2.97 7.83 -4.99
CA SER A 75 -4.36 7.40 -5.13
C SER A 75 -4.82 7.40 -6.58
N LEU A 76 -5.23 6.26 -7.11
CA LEU A 76 -5.92 6.15 -8.40
C LEU A 76 -7.38 6.63 -8.33
N TYR A 77 -7.91 6.89 -7.14
CA TYR A 77 -9.29 7.37 -6.91
C TYR A 77 -9.37 8.90 -6.84
N ARG A 78 -8.25 9.58 -6.65
CA ARG A 78 -8.15 11.04 -6.69
C ARG A 78 -7.66 11.48 -8.07
N SER A 79 -8.51 12.15 -8.84
CA SER A 79 -8.14 12.64 -10.18
C SER A 79 -6.98 13.64 -10.19
N THR A 80 -6.74 14.31 -9.05
CA THR A 80 -5.67 15.29 -8.84
C THR A 80 -4.37 14.69 -8.30
N SER A 81 -4.33 13.39 -7.99
CA SER A 81 -3.11 12.76 -7.50
C SER A 81 -2.02 12.69 -8.57
N ALA A 82 -0.77 12.65 -8.13
CA ALA A 82 0.38 12.59 -9.04
C ALA A 82 0.33 11.37 -9.97
N ILE A 83 -0.07 10.19 -9.47
CA ILE A 83 -0.19 9.00 -10.31
C ILE A 83 -1.36 9.10 -11.30
N SER A 84 -2.47 9.71 -10.93
CA SER A 84 -3.61 9.93 -11.82
C SER A 84 -3.26 10.92 -12.92
N GLU A 85 -2.53 11.99 -12.60
CA GLU A 85 -2.02 12.94 -13.59
C GLU A 85 -1.03 12.28 -14.53
N LEU A 86 -0.05 11.52 -14.01
CA LEU A 86 0.89 10.75 -14.82
C LEU A 86 0.16 9.82 -15.80
N ASN A 87 -0.82 9.07 -15.31
CA ASN A 87 -1.61 8.15 -16.13
C ASN A 87 -2.44 8.86 -17.21
N ARG A 88 -2.92 10.06 -16.93
CA ARG A 88 -3.72 10.87 -17.86
C ARG A 88 -2.88 11.50 -18.96
N VAL A 89 -1.70 12.00 -18.62
CA VAL A 89 -0.85 12.80 -19.53
C VAL A 89 0.27 11.99 -20.16
N GLY A 90 0.69 10.91 -19.50
CA GLY A 90 1.83 10.08 -19.90
C GLY A 90 3.18 10.66 -19.47
N GLY A 91 3.17 11.73 -18.67
CA GLY A 91 4.37 12.38 -18.14
C GLY A 91 4.09 13.16 -16.87
N LEU A 92 5.08 13.28 -16.01
CA LEU A 92 5.02 14.04 -14.76
C LEU A 92 6.38 14.70 -14.52
N ALA A 93 6.41 16.03 -14.41
CA ALA A 93 7.62 16.78 -14.07
C ALA A 93 7.80 16.85 -12.55
N ALA A 94 9.05 16.87 -12.10
CA ALA A 94 9.44 17.01 -10.69
C ALA A 94 8.62 16.11 -9.74
N PRO A 95 8.59 14.78 -9.94
CA PRO A 95 7.85 13.85 -9.10
C PRO A 95 8.35 13.91 -7.66
N SER A 96 7.48 13.59 -6.69
CA SER A 96 7.90 13.47 -5.30
C SER A 96 8.96 12.37 -5.13
N GLY A 97 9.84 12.54 -4.13
CA GLY A 97 10.83 11.52 -3.81
C GLY A 97 10.21 10.17 -3.47
N ASP A 98 9.03 10.17 -2.85
CA ASP A 98 8.29 8.94 -2.54
C ASP A 98 7.86 8.18 -3.79
N LEU A 99 7.40 8.90 -4.84
CA LEU A 99 7.00 8.27 -6.09
C LEU A 99 8.21 7.69 -6.84
N VAL A 100 9.32 8.42 -6.86
CA VAL A 100 10.57 7.92 -7.46
C VAL A 100 11.07 6.68 -6.73
N ALA A 101 11.15 6.72 -5.40
CA ALA A 101 11.60 5.58 -4.60
C ALA A 101 10.69 4.34 -4.78
N LEU A 102 9.39 4.55 -4.89
CA LEU A 102 8.46 3.44 -5.15
C LEU A 102 8.64 2.87 -6.56
N LEU A 103 8.89 3.71 -7.57
CA LEU A 103 9.19 3.22 -8.93
C LEU A 103 10.54 2.49 -9.00
N GLU A 104 11.53 2.89 -8.19
CA GLU A 104 12.79 2.13 -8.05
C GLU A 104 12.54 0.75 -7.47
N ALA A 105 11.71 0.63 -6.43
CA ALA A 105 11.29 -0.66 -5.88
C ALA A 105 10.51 -1.49 -6.91
N CYS A 106 9.58 -0.89 -7.65
CA CYS A 106 8.87 -1.55 -8.75
C CYS A 106 9.84 -2.08 -9.82
N HIS A 107 10.84 -1.30 -10.19
CA HIS A 107 11.84 -1.70 -11.18
C HIS A 107 12.65 -2.92 -10.71
N HIS A 108 13.02 -2.93 -9.43
CA HIS A 108 13.73 -4.05 -8.82
C HIS A 108 12.89 -5.34 -8.90
N HIS A 109 11.65 -5.31 -8.44
CA HIS A 109 10.75 -6.46 -8.47
C HIS A 109 10.35 -6.89 -9.90
N TRP A 110 10.19 -5.95 -10.81
CA TRP A 110 9.97 -6.24 -12.22
C TRP A 110 11.14 -7.03 -12.81
N HIS A 111 12.37 -6.60 -12.51
CA HIS A 111 13.58 -7.28 -12.97
C HIS A 111 13.74 -8.67 -12.34
N GLU A 112 13.59 -8.80 -11.02
CA GLU A 112 13.72 -10.08 -10.31
C GLU A 112 12.68 -11.11 -10.76
N SER A 113 11.46 -10.67 -11.05
CA SER A 113 10.39 -11.53 -11.53
C SER A 113 10.43 -11.83 -13.03
N SER A 114 11.43 -11.31 -13.75
CA SER A 114 11.50 -11.38 -15.23
C SER A 114 10.25 -10.83 -15.90
N GLY A 115 9.69 -9.75 -15.36
CA GLY A 115 8.52 -9.03 -15.90
C GLY A 115 7.16 -9.63 -15.51
N VAL A 116 7.11 -10.67 -14.66
CA VAL A 116 5.84 -11.24 -14.17
C VAL A 116 5.12 -10.22 -13.27
N PHE A 117 5.86 -9.53 -12.40
CA PHE A 117 5.37 -8.34 -11.73
C PHE A 117 5.55 -7.14 -12.66
N ASP A 118 4.45 -6.51 -13.07
CA ASP A 118 4.52 -5.30 -13.89
C ASP A 118 3.47 -4.27 -13.41
N PRO A 119 3.89 -3.13 -12.84
CA PRO A 119 2.97 -2.11 -12.36
C PRO A 119 2.27 -1.36 -13.49
N THR A 120 2.66 -1.55 -14.76
CA THR A 120 1.98 -0.97 -15.92
C THR A 120 0.76 -1.75 -16.38
N ILE A 121 0.33 -2.77 -15.62
CA ILE A 121 -0.84 -3.61 -15.89
C ILE A 121 -2.18 -2.86 -15.88
N GLN A 122 -2.20 -1.60 -15.45
CA GLN A 122 -3.40 -0.81 -15.25
C GLN A 122 -4.36 -0.75 -16.46
N PRO A 123 -3.91 -0.61 -17.71
CA PRO A 123 -4.79 -0.63 -18.89
C PRO A 123 -5.55 -1.96 -19.04
N LEU A 124 -4.87 -3.08 -18.79
CA LEU A 124 -5.48 -4.41 -18.87
C LEU A 124 -6.47 -4.62 -17.71
N TRP A 125 -6.07 -4.24 -16.49
CA TRP A 125 -6.95 -4.31 -15.31
C TRP A 125 -8.22 -3.47 -15.53
N ALA A 126 -8.08 -2.24 -16.05
CA ALA A 126 -9.21 -1.36 -16.31
C ALA A 126 -10.17 -1.96 -17.35
N LEU A 127 -9.65 -2.57 -18.42
CA LEU A 127 -10.45 -3.25 -19.42
C LEU A 127 -11.33 -4.35 -18.81
N TYR A 128 -10.73 -5.21 -17.98
CA TYR A 128 -11.48 -6.30 -17.34
C TYR A 128 -12.50 -5.79 -16.32
N ARG A 129 -12.11 -4.81 -15.49
CA ARG A 129 -13.02 -4.17 -14.54
C ARG A 129 -14.24 -3.56 -15.25
N ASP A 130 -14.01 -2.80 -16.30
CA ASP A 130 -15.06 -2.08 -17.01
C ASP A 130 -15.98 -3.06 -17.75
N HIS A 131 -15.41 -4.12 -18.34
CA HIS A 131 -16.16 -5.20 -18.95
C HIS A 131 -17.11 -5.87 -17.95
N PHE A 132 -16.58 -6.40 -16.84
CA PHE A 132 -17.40 -7.13 -15.86
C PHE A 132 -18.30 -6.22 -14.99
N SER A 133 -18.12 -4.91 -15.02
CA SER A 133 -19.02 -3.95 -14.38
C SER A 133 -20.25 -3.64 -15.27
N ALA A 134 -20.23 -4.00 -16.53
CA ALA A 134 -21.34 -3.75 -17.45
C ALA A 134 -22.47 -4.76 -17.24
N PRO A 135 -23.76 -4.33 -17.22
CA PRO A 135 -24.89 -5.26 -17.20
C PRO A 135 -24.86 -6.20 -18.42
N GLY A 136 -24.95 -7.51 -18.16
CA GLY A 136 -24.97 -8.51 -19.24
C GLY A 136 -23.60 -8.76 -19.89
N ALA A 137 -22.52 -8.45 -19.20
CA ALA A 137 -21.17 -8.72 -19.65
C ALA A 137 -20.99 -10.22 -20.03
N ASP A 138 -20.22 -10.46 -21.07
CA ASP A 138 -19.85 -11.81 -21.48
C ASP A 138 -19.01 -12.46 -20.35
N PRO A 139 -19.42 -13.62 -19.82
CA PRO A 139 -18.65 -14.30 -18.77
C PRO A 139 -17.27 -14.77 -19.24
N ASP A 140 -17.05 -14.95 -20.55
CA ASP A 140 -15.77 -15.32 -21.12
C ASP A 140 -14.77 -14.15 -21.16
N GLY A 141 -15.21 -12.93 -20.86
CA GLY A 141 -14.38 -11.73 -20.74
C GLY A 141 -14.40 -10.81 -21.96
N PRO A 142 -13.51 -9.80 -21.96
CA PRO A 142 -13.43 -8.85 -23.07
C PRO A 142 -13.01 -9.51 -24.39
N PRO A 143 -13.39 -8.93 -25.55
CA PRO A 143 -12.96 -9.42 -26.85
C PRO A 143 -11.43 -9.52 -26.97
N PRO A 144 -10.89 -10.59 -27.61
CA PRO A 144 -9.43 -10.81 -27.74
C PRO A 144 -8.67 -9.63 -28.33
N GLU A 145 -9.28 -8.89 -29.26
CA GLU A 145 -8.66 -7.69 -29.86
C GLU A 145 -8.47 -6.57 -28.84
N GLN A 146 -9.43 -6.36 -27.95
CA GLN A 146 -9.32 -5.36 -26.88
C GLN A 146 -8.26 -5.76 -25.85
N ILE A 147 -8.18 -7.06 -25.53
CA ILE A 147 -7.14 -7.61 -24.67
C ILE A 147 -5.76 -7.36 -25.29
N ALA A 148 -5.57 -7.68 -26.56
CA ALA A 148 -4.32 -7.45 -27.28
C ALA A 148 -3.92 -5.97 -27.29
N GLN A 149 -4.88 -5.06 -27.52
CA GLN A 149 -4.64 -3.61 -27.46
C GLN A 149 -4.27 -3.13 -26.04
N ALA A 150 -4.87 -3.69 -24.99
CA ALA A 150 -4.54 -3.35 -23.63
C ALA A 150 -3.14 -3.87 -23.24
N VAL A 151 -2.81 -5.11 -23.61
CA VAL A 151 -1.50 -5.73 -23.39
C VAL A 151 -0.38 -4.95 -24.10
N ALA A 152 -0.61 -4.42 -25.30
CA ALA A 152 0.38 -3.61 -26.02
C ALA A 152 0.78 -2.32 -25.26
N ARG A 153 0.00 -1.89 -24.28
CA ARG A 153 0.27 -0.74 -23.41
C ARG A 153 0.97 -1.13 -22.10
N VAL A 154 1.16 -2.42 -21.85
CA VAL A 154 1.86 -2.95 -20.66
C VAL A 154 3.34 -3.15 -21.00
N GLY A 155 4.21 -2.86 -20.05
CA GLY A 155 5.65 -3.07 -20.14
C GLY A 155 6.44 -1.99 -19.43
N PHE A 156 6.94 -2.30 -18.23
CA PHE A 156 7.67 -1.36 -17.39
C PHE A 156 9.01 -0.91 -18.00
N ASP A 157 9.55 -1.67 -18.96
CA ASP A 157 10.70 -1.30 -19.80
C ASP A 157 10.51 0.03 -20.55
N ALA A 158 9.27 0.43 -20.79
CA ALA A 158 8.91 1.67 -21.47
C ALA A 158 8.64 2.85 -20.52
N VAL A 159 8.83 2.68 -19.21
CA VAL A 159 8.78 3.76 -18.23
C VAL A 159 10.19 4.32 -18.03
N ARG A 160 10.34 5.63 -18.18
CA ARG A 160 11.57 6.35 -17.83
C ARG A 160 11.27 7.24 -16.67
N PHE A 161 12.10 7.18 -15.63
CA PHE A 161 11.89 7.98 -14.43
C PHE A 161 13.22 8.35 -13.77
N ASN A 162 13.24 9.53 -13.20
CA ASN A 162 14.27 10.05 -12.31
C ASN A 162 13.66 11.18 -11.47
N ARG A 163 14.49 11.94 -10.77
CA ARG A 163 14.03 13.06 -9.92
C ARG A 163 13.50 14.26 -10.73
N ASP A 164 13.86 14.38 -12.01
CA ASP A 164 13.43 15.48 -12.87
C ASP A 164 12.07 15.18 -13.52
N GLY A 165 11.78 13.90 -13.77
CA GLY A 165 10.53 13.54 -14.43
C GLY A 165 10.28 12.04 -14.57
N ILE A 166 9.02 11.74 -14.88
CA ILE A 166 8.56 10.41 -15.27
C ILE A 166 7.91 10.53 -16.63
N VAL A 167 8.20 9.62 -17.56
CA VAL A 167 7.64 9.62 -18.93
C VAL A 167 7.32 8.19 -19.38
N PHE A 168 6.15 8.01 -19.95
CA PHE A 168 5.78 6.81 -20.67
C PHE A 168 6.19 6.90 -22.14
N LYS A 169 6.91 5.91 -22.65
CA LYS A 169 7.34 5.87 -24.05
C LYS A 169 6.26 5.45 -25.03
N ARG A 170 5.19 4.80 -24.52
CA ARG A 170 4.06 4.34 -25.34
C ARG A 170 2.81 5.09 -24.94
N PRO A 171 1.99 5.57 -25.89
CA PRO A 171 0.74 6.24 -25.57
C PRO A 171 -0.26 5.26 -24.90
N GLY A 172 -1.02 5.75 -23.94
CA GLY A 172 -2.04 4.98 -23.23
C GLY A 172 -1.51 4.00 -22.20
N MET A 173 -0.20 4.02 -21.88
CA MET A 173 0.32 3.34 -20.69
C MET A 173 -0.26 3.98 -19.42
N ALA A 174 -0.41 3.17 -18.38
CA ALA A 174 -0.81 3.63 -17.07
C ALA A 174 -0.24 2.72 -15.98
N LEU A 175 0.07 3.30 -14.83
CA LEU A 175 0.57 2.59 -13.65
C LEU A 175 -0.54 2.30 -12.65
N THR A 176 -0.45 1.16 -11.99
CA THR A 176 -1.09 0.90 -10.71
C THR A 176 -0.05 0.48 -9.68
N LEU A 177 -0.19 0.99 -8.47
CA LEU A 177 0.65 0.62 -7.33
C LEU A 177 -0.13 -0.24 -6.32
N ASN A 178 -1.37 -0.62 -6.65
CA ASN A 178 -2.20 -1.48 -5.81
C ASN A 178 -1.74 -2.95 -5.79
N THR A 179 -0.79 -3.30 -6.64
CA THR A 179 -0.23 -4.66 -6.75
C THR A 179 1.12 -4.81 -6.07
N MET A 180 1.59 -3.79 -5.36
CA MET A 180 2.82 -3.88 -4.58
C MET A 180 2.64 -4.86 -3.42
N PRO A 181 3.57 -5.80 -3.25
CA PRO A 181 3.56 -6.76 -2.15
C PRO A 181 3.78 -6.10 -0.78
#